data_e14c1d264d1694b9624e46d012748eaf
#
_entry.id   e14c1d264d1694b9624e46d012748eaf
#
_cell.length_a   1.000
_cell.length_b   1.000
_cell.length_c   1.000
_cell.angle_alpha   90.00
_cell.angle_beta   90.00
_cell.angle_gamma   90.00
#
_symmetry.space_group_name_H-M   'P 1'
#
loop_
_entity.id
_entity.type
_entity.pdbx_description
1 polymer ?
#
loop_
_entity_poly.entity_id
_entity_poly.type
_entity_poly.pdbx_seq_one_letter_code
_entity_poly.pdbx_strand_id
1 'polypeptide(L)'
;LFFWCLAVVALLWSPVRGHFPKWSAYGPRSDLVFGAFAQWDADWFLRVVNHGYDVVETSAFFPGYPLVVRGASFVFRSSLVAGVLVSLAAAALAAVFLYRIGAEAIGKAGAIDAVLFLALYPCAFVFTAPYSDGLFLALVTGSFLAATRNRSWLAGICAAAAVATRLAGLALIPSLIVLLRPRGRSAREVLRPIPALVLPLATLGGYMAYLHERFGDAFAYVHVLDVHWYRHVERFGPFGGLWHSLRSGWQGAAELGRHLPAGAGSPQGFPSRDQLATWNVLHLLVLVVVLWLTWVAWRRLGPALGLYALSMDVLLLSNTVAVVPLMSFPRYVLGNFPVFIALAATLRQRPRARQAVLIALGAVSAIAAVAFARGTWIA
;
A
#
# COMPACT_ATOMS: atom_id res chain seq x y z
N LEU A 1 -8.93 2.78 -16.02
CA LEU A 1 -10.08 2.46 -16.88
C LEU A 1 -10.18 0.95 -17.15
N PHE A 2 -9.12 0.30 -17.62
CA PHE A 2 -9.11 -1.14 -17.95
C PHE A 2 -9.61 -2.03 -16.81
N PHE A 3 -9.00 -1.94 -15.62
CA PHE A 3 -9.43 -2.74 -14.46
C PHE A 3 -10.87 -2.43 -14.04
N TRP A 4 -11.30 -1.20 -14.21
CA TRP A 4 -12.65 -0.79 -13.90
C TRP A 4 -13.67 -1.39 -14.86
N CYS A 5 -13.43 -1.34 -16.16
CA CYS A 5 -14.27 -2.01 -17.14
C CYS A 5 -14.37 -3.51 -16.85
N LEU A 6 -13.25 -4.18 -16.53
CA LEU A 6 -13.26 -5.59 -16.16
C LEU A 6 -14.10 -5.86 -14.90
N ALA A 7 -14.00 -5.03 -13.88
CA ALA A 7 -14.77 -5.18 -12.65
C ALA A 7 -16.27 -5.01 -12.91
N VAL A 8 -16.66 -3.97 -13.65
CA VAL A 8 -18.07 -3.73 -14.02
C VAL A 8 -18.63 -4.87 -14.84
N VAL A 9 -17.90 -5.35 -15.86
CA VAL A 9 -18.31 -6.50 -16.67
C VAL A 9 -18.46 -7.75 -15.80
N ALA A 10 -17.52 -8.01 -14.88
CA ALA A 10 -17.59 -9.15 -13.98
C ALA A 10 -18.82 -9.11 -13.06
N LEU A 11 -19.18 -7.92 -12.56
CA LEU A 11 -20.38 -7.73 -11.72
C LEU A 11 -21.68 -7.87 -12.50
N LEU A 12 -21.71 -7.43 -13.75
CA LEU A 12 -22.87 -7.61 -14.64
C LEU A 12 -23.08 -9.09 -15.00
N TRP A 13 -21.98 -9.83 -15.23
CA TRP A 13 -22.03 -11.24 -15.59
C TRP A 13 -22.39 -12.17 -14.44
N SER A 14 -21.91 -11.89 -13.26
CA SER A 14 -22.13 -12.70 -12.06
C SER A 14 -22.22 -11.80 -10.82
N PRO A 15 -23.45 -11.39 -10.45
CA PRO A 15 -23.66 -10.54 -9.31
C PRO A 15 -23.13 -11.19 -8.03
N VAL A 16 -22.52 -10.37 -7.16
CA VAL A 16 -21.97 -10.79 -5.87
C VAL A 16 -23.08 -11.39 -5.03
N ARG A 17 -22.95 -12.65 -4.63
CA ARG A 17 -23.78 -13.22 -3.55
C ARG A 17 -23.22 -12.71 -2.24
N GLY A 18 -23.92 -11.75 -1.65
CA GLY A 18 -23.44 -10.91 -0.58
C GLY A 18 -22.86 -11.63 0.63
N HIS A 19 -21.69 -11.17 1.04
CA HIS A 19 -21.14 -11.32 2.37
C HIS A 19 -20.60 -9.96 2.85
N PHE A 20 -21.33 -8.87 2.52
CA PHE A 20 -20.99 -7.58 3.06
C PHE A 20 -21.68 -7.37 4.40
N PRO A 21 -21.00 -6.75 5.38
CA PRO A 21 -21.65 -6.33 6.59
C PRO A 21 -22.90 -5.51 6.25
N LYS A 22 -24.01 -5.75 6.97
CA LYS A 22 -25.31 -5.10 6.76
C LYS A 22 -25.29 -3.55 6.88
N TRP A 23 -24.11 -2.99 7.14
CA TRP A 23 -23.88 -1.56 7.31
C TRP A 23 -23.19 -0.87 6.12
N SER A 24 -22.89 -1.59 5.02
CA SER A 24 -22.52 -0.91 3.79
C SER A 24 -23.74 -0.11 3.31
N ALA A 25 -23.67 1.19 3.46
CA ALA A 25 -24.74 2.11 3.08
C ALA A 25 -24.98 2.15 1.56
N TYR A 26 -24.22 1.41 0.80
CA TYR A 26 -24.23 1.35 -0.66
C TYR A 26 -24.86 0.05 -1.11
N GLY A 27 -26.19 0.11 -1.35
CA GLY A 27 -26.94 -1.02 -1.88
C GLY A 27 -26.38 -1.48 -3.22
N PRO A 28 -26.49 -2.79 -3.55
CA PRO A 28 -25.79 -3.44 -4.65
C PRO A 28 -26.18 -2.98 -6.06
N ARG A 29 -27.03 -1.97 -6.22
CA ARG A 29 -27.54 -1.55 -7.52
C ARG A 29 -27.37 -0.07 -7.89
N SER A 30 -27.11 0.82 -6.94
CA SER A 30 -27.07 2.25 -7.23
C SER A 30 -25.76 2.75 -7.82
N ASP A 31 -24.64 2.00 -7.65
CA ASP A 31 -23.31 2.45 -8.04
C ASP A 31 -22.43 1.35 -8.61
N LEU A 32 -22.91 0.58 -9.60
CA LEU A 32 -22.11 -0.41 -10.33
C LEU A 32 -20.78 0.17 -10.84
N VAL A 33 -20.81 1.45 -11.18
CA VAL A 33 -19.65 2.14 -11.76
C VAL A 33 -18.62 2.49 -10.71
N PHE A 34 -19.01 3.15 -9.62
CA PHE A 34 -18.07 3.58 -8.57
C PHE A 34 -17.96 2.56 -7.42
N GLY A 35 -19.00 1.76 -7.21
CA GLY A 35 -19.05 0.76 -6.14
C GLY A 35 -18.31 -0.54 -6.44
N ALA A 36 -17.86 -0.76 -7.69
CA ALA A 36 -17.21 -2.03 -8.08
C ALA A 36 -16.00 -2.40 -7.19
N PHE A 37 -15.28 -1.40 -6.69
CA PHE A 37 -14.13 -1.59 -5.81
C PHE A 37 -14.36 -1.05 -4.38
N ALA A 38 -15.59 -0.71 -4.00
CA ALA A 38 -15.92 -0.29 -2.65
C ALA A 38 -16.09 -1.52 -1.75
N GLN A 39 -14.97 -2.21 -1.49
CA GLN A 39 -14.92 -3.48 -0.79
C GLN A 39 -13.89 -3.41 0.35
N TRP A 40 -14.10 -4.14 1.45
CA TRP A 40 -13.14 -4.32 2.54
C TRP A 40 -12.74 -2.99 3.22
N ASP A 41 -11.47 -2.59 3.14
CA ASP A 41 -10.98 -1.34 3.77
C ASP A 41 -11.70 -0.09 3.24
N ALA A 42 -12.27 -0.14 2.03
CA ALA A 42 -13.04 0.97 1.48
C ALA A 42 -14.22 1.36 2.37
N ASP A 43 -14.93 0.37 2.93
CA ASP A 43 -16.06 0.61 3.82
C ASP A 43 -15.61 1.32 5.09
N TRP A 44 -14.47 0.93 5.65
CA TRP A 44 -13.90 1.58 6.84
C TRP A 44 -13.44 3.02 6.55
N PHE A 45 -12.78 3.27 5.42
CA PHE A 45 -12.42 4.62 5.02
C PHE A 45 -13.67 5.50 4.84
N LEU A 46 -14.69 4.99 4.15
CA LEU A 46 -15.94 5.72 3.93
C LEU A 46 -16.72 5.92 5.23
N ARG A 47 -16.66 4.99 6.19
CA ARG A 47 -17.20 5.16 7.53
C ARG A 47 -16.54 6.35 8.24
N VAL A 48 -15.20 6.41 8.23
CA VAL A 48 -14.50 7.55 8.84
C VAL A 48 -14.83 8.86 8.13
N VAL A 49 -14.98 8.86 6.80
CA VAL A 49 -15.41 10.05 6.05
C VAL A 49 -16.79 10.55 6.50
N ASN A 50 -17.75 9.65 6.68
CA ASN A 50 -19.14 10.01 6.93
C ASN A 50 -19.44 10.21 8.43
N HIS A 51 -18.84 9.43 9.32
CA HIS A 51 -19.17 9.37 10.75
C HIS A 51 -18.00 9.78 11.67
N GLY A 52 -16.79 9.95 11.11
CA GLY A 52 -15.59 10.18 11.91
C GLY A 52 -15.14 8.91 12.65
N TYR A 53 -14.44 9.10 13.74
CA TYR A 53 -13.97 8.01 14.60
C TYR A 53 -15.04 7.67 15.64
N ASP A 54 -16.12 7.03 15.19
CA ASP A 54 -17.29 6.68 16.01
C ASP A 54 -17.11 5.40 16.81
N VAL A 55 -16.28 4.47 16.33
CA VAL A 55 -15.91 3.21 17.00
C VAL A 55 -14.39 3.03 17.01
N VAL A 56 -13.87 2.27 17.97
CA VAL A 56 -12.42 2.13 18.16
C VAL A 56 -11.72 1.47 16.96
N GLU A 57 -12.40 0.59 16.24
CA GLU A 57 -11.88 -0.08 15.04
C GLU A 57 -11.49 0.92 13.94
N THR A 58 -12.16 2.06 13.87
CA THR A 58 -11.82 3.11 12.92
C THR A 58 -10.42 3.69 13.14
N SER A 59 -9.83 3.53 14.33
CA SER A 59 -8.48 4.00 14.65
C SER A 59 -7.38 3.32 13.81
N ALA A 60 -7.63 2.15 13.22
CA ALA A 60 -6.71 1.53 12.27
C ALA A 60 -6.54 2.33 10.97
N PHE A 61 -7.50 3.21 10.65
CA PHE A 61 -7.57 3.98 9.41
C PHE A 61 -7.18 5.44 9.65
N PHE A 62 -5.94 5.77 9.32
CA PHE A 62 -5.33 7.07 9.56
C PHE A 62 -6.09 8.23 8.89
N PRO A 63 -6.11 9.44 9.48
CA PRO A 63 -7.03 10.52 9.10
C PRO A 63 -6.75 11.18 7.74
N GLY A 64 -5.54 11.07 7.20
CA GLY A 64 -5.13 11.83 6.02
C GLY A 64 -6.01 11.58 4.79
N TYR A 65 -6.24 10.31 4.45
CA TYR A 65 -7.10 9.97 3.32
C TYR A 65 -8.58 10.33 3.58
N PRO A 66 -9.19 9.95 4.71
CA PRO A 66 -10.56 10.35 5.02
C PRO A 66 -10.79 11.86 5.00
N LEU A 67 -9.86 12.67 5.50
CA LEU A 67 -9.98 14.14 5.49
C LEU A 67 -9.98 14.70 4.06
N VAL A 68 -9.11 14.20 3.19
CA VAL A 68 -9.07 14.63 1.78
C VAL A 68 -10.36 14.24 1.07
N VAL A 69 -10.85 13.00 1.28
CA VAL A 69 -12.10 12.52 0.67
C VAL A 69 -13.30 13.31 1.22
N ARG A 70 -13.35 13.60 2.52
CA ARG A 70 -14.39 14.42 3.12
C ARG A 70 -14.42 15.82 2.50
N GLY A 71 -13.25 16.46 2.33
CA GLY A 71 -13.15 17.75 1.63
C GLY A 71 -13.67 17.67 0.20
N ALA A 72 -13.28 16.64 -0.57
CA ALA A 72 -13.74 16.43 -1.93
C ALA A 72 -15.25 16.12 -2.01
N SER A 73 -15.82 15.46 -0.99
CA SER A 73 -17.24 15.09 -0.96
C SER A 73 -18.19 16.29 -0.92
N PHE A 74 -17.73 17.46 -0.46
CA PHE A 74 -18.51 18.70 -0.56
C PHE A 74 -18.76 19.12 -2.03
N VAL A 75 -17.82 18.81 -2.92
CA VAL A 75 -17.95 19.10 -4.35
C VAL A 75 -18.75 18.00 -5.06
N PHE A 76 -18.39 16.73 -4.82
CA PHE A 76 -18.98 15.61 -5.54
C PHE A 76 -20.28 15.07 -4.92
N ARG A 77 -20.66 15.57 -3.75
CA ARG A 77 -21.90 15.18 -3.00
C ARG A 77 -22.05 13.67 -2.73
N SER A 78 -20.95 12.92 -2.87
CA SER A 78 -20.85 11.48 -2.61
C SER A 78 -19.46 11.16 -2.10
N SER A 79 -19.36 10.55 -0.92
CA SER A 79 -18.08 10.12 -0.35
C SER A 79 -17.45 9.01 -1.17
N LEU A 80 -18.27 8.13 -1.77
CA LEU A 80 -17.79 7.06 -2.65
C LEU A 80 -17.15 7.63 -3.92
N VAL A 81 -17.86 8.51 -4.63
CA VAL A 81 -17.35 9.16 -5.85
C VAL A 81 -16.10 9.97 -5.53
N ALA A 82 -16.13 10.77 -4.47
CA ALA A 82 -14.98 11.54 -4.00
C ALA A 82 -13.79 10.63 -3.69
N GLY A 83 -14.00 9.51 -2.99
CA GLY A 83 -12.97 8.54 -2.66
C GLY A 83 -12.28 7.95 -3.89
N VAL A 84 -13.06 7.50 -4.89
CA VAL A 84 -12.54 6.97 -6.15
C VAL A 84 -11.74 8.04 -6.93
N LEU A 85 -12.30 9.25 -7.05
CA LEU A 85 -11.63 10.33 -7.79
C LEU A 85 -10.36 10.82 -7.11
N VAL A 86 -10.35 10.93 -5.78
CA VAL A 86 -9.14 11.25 -5.00
C VAL A 86 -8.07 10.18 -5.21
N SER A 87 -8.44 8.89 -5.14
CA SER A 87 -7.49 7.79 -5.35
C SER A 87 -6.90 7.80 -6.75
N LEU A 88 -7.72 7.99 -7.79
CA LEU A 88 -7.27 8.08 -9.19
C LEU A 88 -6.36 9.29 -9.43
N ALA A 89 -6.76 10.48 -8.97
CA ALA A 89 -5.96 11.70 -9.11
C ALA A 89 -4.61 11.57 -8.38
N ALA A 90 -4.62 11.03 -7.17
CA ALA A 90 -3.42 10.78 -6.39
C ALA A 90 -2.50 9.75 -7.06
N ALA A 91 -3.04 8.65 -7.59
CA ALA A 91 -2.27 7.65 -8.32
C ALA A 91 -1.64 8.22 -9.60
N ALA A 92 -2.37 9.07 -10.34
CA ALA A 92 -1.83 9.77 -11.50
C ALA A 92 -0.68 10.71 -11.11
N LEU A 93 -0.83 11.46 -10.01
CA LEU A 93 0.24 12.32 -9.49
C LEU A 93 1.45 11.50 -9.03
N ALA A 94 1.22 10.36 -8.35
CA ALA A 94 2.27 9.42 -7.96
C ALA A 94 3.04 8.87 -9.17
N ALA A 95 2.35 8.52 -10.26
CA ALA A 95 2.97 8.07 -11.49
C ALA A 95 3.87 9.14 -12.12
N VAL A 96 3.45 10.41 -12.10
CA VAL A 96 4.27 11.54 -12.57
C VAL A 96 5.51 11.71 -11.69
N PHE A 97 5.39 11.61 -10.38
CA PHE A 97 6.52 11.74 -9.46
C PHE A 97 7.47 10.54 -9.58
N LEU A 98 6.93 9.33 -9.66
CA LEU A 98 7.72 8.12 -9.91
C LEU A 98 8.50 8.22 -11.23
N TYR A 99 7.84 8.68 -12.31
CA TYR A 99 8.50 8.93 -13.58
C TYR A 99 9.68 9.90 -13.44
N ARG A 100 9.50 11.02 -12.72
CA ARG A 100 10.56 12.01 -12.51
C ARG A 100 11.74 11.43 -11.73
N ILE A 101 11.47 10.72 -10.63
CA ILE A 101 12.51 10.06 -9.83
C ILE A 101 13.22 8.98 -10.69
N GLY A 102 12.46 8.16 -11.39
CA GLY A 102 12.99 7.12 -12.26
C GLY A 102 13.82 7.68 -13.42
N ALA A 103 13.39 8.80 -14.02
CA ALA A 103 14.11 9.45 -15.12
C ALA A 103 15.49 9.98 -14.68
N GLU A 104 15.58 10.48 -13.45
CA GLU A 104 16.85 10.90 -12.85
C GLU A 104 17.75 9.69 -12.53
N ALA A 105 17.18 8.57 -12.07
CA ALA A 105 17.92 7.40 -11.63
C ALA A 105 18.36 6.46 -12.78
N ILE A 106 17.48 6.22 -13.77
CA ILE A 106 17.69 5.19 -14.82
C ILE A 106 17.35 5.67 -16.25
N GLY A 107 17.08 6.95 -16.43
CA GLY A 107 16.73 7.56 -17.72
C GLY A 107 15.25 7.40 -18.09
N LYS A 108 14.79 8.20 -19.07
CA LYS A 108 13.37 8.33 -19.43
C LYS A 108 12.69 7.01 -19.81
N ALA A 109 13.34 6.18 -20.62
CA ALA A 109 12.78 4.90 -21.05
C ALA A 109 12.57 3.94 -19.86
N GLY A 110 13.56 3.83 -18.97
CA GLY A 110 13.44 3.02 -17.76
C GLY A 110 12.38 3.56 -16.79
N ALA A 111 12.20 4.88 -16.72
CA ALA A 111 11.15 5.50 -15.90
C ALA A 111 9.74 5.14 -16.39
N ILE A 112 9.53 5.10 -17.72
CA ILE A 112 8.26 4.62 -18.29
C ILE A 112 8.01 3.17 -17.87
N ASP A 113 9.03 2.33 -17.93
CA ASP A 113 8.90 0.94 -17.51
C ASP A 113 8.56 0.80 -16.02
N ALA A 114 9.17 1.60 -15.15
CA ALA A 114 8.86 1.61 -13.73
C ALA A 114 7.39 1.99 -13.47
N VAL A 115 6.86 2.97 -14.19
CA VAL A 115 5.44 3.37 -14.11
C VAL A 115 4.53 2.25 -14.64
N LEU A 116 4.90 1.59 -15.74
CA LEU A 116 4.12 0.47 -16.28
C LEU A 116 4.11 -0.73 -15.34
N PHE A 117 5.24 -1.08 -14.72
CA PHE A 117 5.30 -2.15 -13.73
C PHE A 117 4.43 -1.84 -12.51
N LEU A 118 4.43 -0.60 -12.02
CA LEU A 118 3.54 -0.16 -10.94
C LEU A 118 2.06 -0.26 -11.38
N ALA A 119 1.72 0.26 -12.55
CA ALA A 119 0.34 0.32 -13.03
C ALA A 119 -0.27 -1.06 -13.34
N LEU A 120 0.57 -2.03 -13.73
CA LEU A 120 0.18 -3.41 -14.01
C LEU A 120 0.42 -4.37 -12.84
N TYR A 121 0.94 -3.87 -11.71
CA TYR A 121 1.15 -4.71 -10.53
C TYR A 121 -0.17 -5.33 -10.05
N PRO A 122 -0.19 -6.60 -9.59
CA PRO A 122 -1.42 -7.33 -9.27
C PRO A 122 -2.41 -6.60 -8.36
N CYS A 123 -1.92 -5.77 -7.44
CA CYS A 123 -2.77 -5.00 -6.53
C CYS A 123 -3.05 -3.56 -7.01
N ALA A 124 -2.62 -3.16 -8.21
CA ALA A 124 -2.77 -1.77 -8.69
C ALA A 124 -4.24 -1.33 -8.88
N PHE A 125 -5.18 -2.26 -8.95
CA PHE A 125 -6.62 -1.96 -8.98
C PHE A 125 -7.07 -1.14 -7.77
N VAL A 126 -6.38 -1.21 -6.61
CA VAL A 126 -6.71 -0.39 -5.42
C VAL A 126 -6.57 1.12 -5.69
N PHE A 127 -5.84 1.52 -6.72
CA PHE A 127 -5.77 2.93 -7.15
C PHE A 127 -7.08 3.43 -7.75
N THR A 128 -7.99 2.53 -8.12
CA THR A 128 -9.34 2.85 -8.61
C THR A 128 -10.42 2.62 -7.54
N ALA A 129 -10.02 2.23 -6.34
CA ALA A 129 -10.88 2.02 -5.19
C ALA A 129 -10.79 3.22 -4.22
N PRO A 130 -11.75 3.43 -3.33
CA PRO A 130 -11.65 4.43 -2.26
C PRO A 130 -10.66 3.96 -1.17
N TYR A 131 -9.38 3.90 -1.54
CA TYR A 131 -8.26 3.41 -0.75
C TYR A 131 -7.16 4.47 -0.60
N SER A 132 -6.45 4.43 0.51
CA SER A 132 -5.39 5.40 0.80
C SER A 132 -4.09 5.21 0.00
N ASP A 133 -3.94 4.09 -0.73
CA ASP A 133 -2.70 3.67 -1.37
C ASP A 133 -2.17 4.67 -2.41
N GLY A 134 -3.06 5.21 -3.25
CA GLY A 134 -2.69 6.23 -4.25
C GLY A 134 -2.21 7.53 -3.62
N LEU A 135 -2.92 8.02 -2.59
CA LEU A 135 -2.55 9.24 -1.87
C LEU A 135 -1.24 9.06 -1.11
N PHE A 136 -1.08 7.93 -0.42
CA PHE A 136 0.17 7.58 0.24
C PHE A 136 1.35 7.59 -0.73
N LEU A 137 1.22 6.90 -1.86
CA LEU A 137 2.28 6.85 -2.87
C LEU A 137 2.63 8.23 -3.45
N ALA A 138 1.63 9.08 -3.72
CA ALA A 138 1.85 10.44 -4.18
C ALA A 138 2.65 11.27 -3.16
N LEU A 139 2.29 11.14 -1.88
CA LEU A 139 2.93 11.88 -0.79
C LEU A 139 4.36 11.41 -0.54
N VAL A 140 4.64 10.09 -0.54
CA VAL A 140 6.00 9.59 -0.35
C VAL A 140 6.91 9.93 -1.53
N THR A 141 6.42 9.77 -2.76
CA THR A 141 7.20 10.15 -3.95
C THR A 141 7.37 11.66 -4.06
N GLY A 142 6.35 12.44 -3.68
CA GLY A 142 6.42 13.89 -3.59
C GLY A 142 7.42 14.39 -2.56
N SER A 143 7.43 13.77 -1.36
CA SER A 143 8.42 14.06 -0.31
C SER A 143 9.84 13.77 -0.78
N PHE A 144 10.07 12.60 -1.37
CA PHE A 144 11.36 12.21 -1.92
C PHE A 144 11.84 13.20 -2.99
N LEU A 145 10.96 13.54 -3.95
CA LEU A 145 11.29 14.49 -5.01
C LEU A 145 11.55 15.91 -4.49
N ALA A 146 10.84 16.36 -3.47
CA ALA A 146 11.10 17.64 -2.81
C ALA A 146 12.45 17.64 -2.10
N ALA A 147 12.81 16.53 -1.43
CA ALA A 147 14.09 16.38 -0.74
C ALA A 147 15.28 16.38 -1.71
N THR A 148 15.19 15.69 -2.87
CA THR A 148 16.24 15.73 -3.91
C THR A 148 16.49 17.14 -4.43
N ARG A 149 15.46 18.00 -4.41
CA ARG A 149 15.55 19.42 -4.79
C ARG A 149 15.85 20.35 -3.63
N ASN A 150 16.26 19.79 -2.50
CA ASN A 150 16.60 20.54 -1.29
C ASN A 150 15.45 21.40 -0.71
N ARG A 151 14.18 21.05 -0.98
CA ARG A 151 12.99 21.72 -0.45
C ARG A 151 12.52 21.04 0.83
N SER A 152 13.26 21.23 1.93
CA SER A 152 13.05 20.50 3.20
C SER A 152 11.66 20.68 3.81
N TRP A 153 11.09 21.89 3.77
CA TRP A 153 9.73 22.15 4.25
C TRP A 153 8.68 21.37 3.44
N LEU A 154 8.78 21.41 2.12
CA LEU A 154 7.85 20.67 1.26
C LEU A 154 8.01 19.14 1.45
N ALA A 155 9.27 18.68 1.59
CA ALA A 155 9.53 17.27 1.90
C ALA A 155 8.90 16.87 3.24
N GLY A 156 9.03 17.72 4.27
CA GLY A 156 8.44 17.50 5.58
C GLY A 156 6.92 17.52 5.58
N ILE A 157 6.29 18.46 4.89
CA ILE A 157 4.83 18.53 4.76
C ILE A 157 4.29 17.27 4.05
N CYS A 158 4.92 16.86 2.95
CA CYS A 158 4.53 15.64 2.25
C CYS A 158 4.76 14.40 3.12
N ALA A 159 5.86 14.31 3.88
CA ALA A 159 6.14 13.20 4.78
C ALA A 159 5.14 13.16 5.96
N ALA A 160 4.79 14.31 6.53
CA ALA A 160 3.76 14.44 7.55
C ALA A 160 2.39 13.97 7.04
N ALA A 161 2.00 14.43 5.85
CA ALA A 161 0.77 13.98 5.20
C ALA A 161 0.80 12.48 4.87
N ALA A 162 1.96 11.92 4.49
CA ALA A 162 2.13 10.48 4.29
C ALA A 162 1.91 9.71 5.60
N VAL A 163 2.45 10.17 6.73
CA VAL A 163 2.21 9.59 8.06
C VAL A 163 0.74 9.74 8.47
N ALA A 164 0.13 10.90 8.21
CA ALA A 164 -1.32 11.08 8.43
C ALA A 164 -2.17 10.12 7.59
N THR A 165 -1.62 9.59 6.49
CA THR A 165 -2.31 8.63 5.61
C THR A 165 -2.06 7.19 6.03
N ARG A 166 -0.82 6.86 6.45
CA ARG A 166 -0.38 5.54 6.91
C ARG A 166 0.87 5.65 7.78
N LEU A 167 0.94 4.84 8.83
CA LEU A 167 2.14 4.75 9.69
C LEU A 167 3.43 4.51 8.87
N ALA A 168 3.31 3.76 7.76
CA ALA A 168 4.42 3.46 6.85
C ALA A 168 5.10 4.72 6.25
N GLY A 169 4.50 5.90 6.36
CA GLY A 169 5.13 7.18 6.03
C GLY A 169 6.43 7.45 6.81
N LEU A 170 6.60 6.84 8.00
CA LEU A 170 7.84 6.91 8.77
C LEU A 170 9.04 6.28 8.06
N ALA A 171 8.82 5.37 7.10
CA ALA A 171 9.87 4.79 6.27
C ALA A 171 10.66 5.83 5.46
N LEU A 172 10.11 7.04 5.27
CA LEU A 172 10.81 8.14 4.61
C LEU A 172 11.97 8.69 5.43
N ILE A 173 11.91 8.64 6.76
CA ILE A 173 12.85 9.35 7.65
C ILE A 173 14.32 9.02 7.34
N PRO A 174 14.76 7.74 7.23
CA PRO A 174 16.15 7.42 6.93
C PRO A 174 16.62 7.99 5.58
N SER A 175 15.74 7.96 4.57
CA SER A 175 16.03 8.52 3.24
C SER A 175 16.13 10.04 3.26
N LEU A 176 15.27 10.72 4.01
CA LEU A 176 15.28 12.17 4.15
C LEU A 176 16.55 12.66 4.87
N ILE A 177 17.05 11.91 5.86
CA ILE A 177 18.33 12.18 6.51
C ILE A 177 19.46 12.18 5.46
N VAL A 178 19.50 11.18 4.59
CA VAL A 178 20.53 11.07 3.55
C VAL A 178 20.40 12.17 2.50
N LEU A 179 19.19 12.44 2.03
CA LEU A 179 18.94 13.41 0.95
C LEU A 179 19.18 14.86 1.39
N LEU A 180 18.81 15.20 2.64
CA LEU A 180 18.86 16.54 3.19
C LEU A 180 20.10 16.78 4.06
N ARG A 181 21.05 15.84 4.07
CA ARG A 181 22.28 15.97 4.86
C ARG A 181 22.95 17.33 4.62
N PRO A 182 23.42 18.02 5.65
CA PRO A 182 24.16 19.26 5.50
C PRO A 182 25.42 19.06 4.65
N ARG A 183 25.71 19.99 3.74
CA ARG A 183 26.94 20.01 2.93
C ARG A 183 27.97 20.99 3.50
N GLY A 184 27.60 21.85 4.42
CA GLY A 184 28.42 22.82 5.12
C GLY A 184 28.11 22.86 6.62
N ARG A 185 28.83 23.75 7.33
CA ARG A 185 28.74 23.92 8.81
C ARG A 185 27.90 25.11 9.24
N SER A 186 27.26 25.82 8.31
CA SER A 186 26.39 26.93 8.67
C SER A 186 25.17 26.46 9.46
N ALA A 187 24.73 27.24 10.46
CA ALA A 187 23.54 26.92 11.25
C ALA A 187 22.31 26.66 10.35
N ARG A 188 22.16 27.44 9.27
CA ARG A 188 21.07 27.28 8.30
C ARG A 188 21.10 25.90 7.61
N GLU A 189 22.28 25.39 7.27
CA GLU A 189 22.41 24.08 6.66
C GLU A 189 22.17 22.93 7.62
N VAL A 190 22.66 23.07 8.87
CA VAL A 190 22.45 22.07 9.93
C VAL A 190 20.97 21.98 10.34
N LEU A 191 20.26 23.12 10.40
CA LEU A 191 18.84 23.16 10.76
C LEU A 191 17.90 22.77 9.59
N ARG A 192 18.39 22.74 8.37
CA ARG A 192 17.61 22.49 7.16
C ARG A 192 16.81 21.17 7.16
N PRO A 193 17.33 20.01 7.61
CA PRO A 193 16.56 18.77 7.61
C PRO A 193 15.46 18.71 8.68
N ILE A 194 15.49 19.59 9.68
CA ILE A 194 14.61 19.54 10.85
C ILE A 194 13.12 19.45 10.47
N PRO A 195 12.57 20.30 9.57
CA PRO A 195 11.15 20.21 9.22
C PRO A 195 10.77 18.83 8.65
N ALA A 196 11.66 18.26 7.81
CA ALA A 196 11.41 16.97 7.17
C ALA A 196 11.45 15.79 8.17
N LEU A 197 12.09 15.94 9.30
CA LEU A 197 12.19 14.91 10.35
C LEU A 197 11.15 15.11 11.46
N VAL A 198 10.90 16.35 11.86
CA VAL A 198 10.01 16.65 12.98
C VAL A 198 8.54 16.58 12.59
N LEU A 199 8.16 17.11 11.43
CA LEU A 199 6.76 17.15 11.02
C LEU A 199 6.09 15.77 10.95
N PRO A 200 6.70 14.71 10.35
CA PRO A 200 6.11 13.36 10.36
C PRO A 200 5.91 12.81 11.78
N LEU A 201 6.90 13.01 12.68
CA LEU A 201 6.81 12.55 14.06
C LEU A 201 5.75 13.33 14.85
N ALA A 202 5.70 14.66 14.67
CA ALA A 202 4.66 15.50 15.28
C ALA A 202 3.24 15.10 14.79
N THR A 203 3.10 14.72 13.52
CA THR A 203 1.84 14.23 12.98
C THR A 203 1.40 12.92 13.64
N LEU A 204 2.32 11.98 13.84
CA LEU A 204 2.01 10.74 14.56
C LEU A 204 1.63 11.05 16.01
N GLY A 205 2.42 11.88 16.71
CA GLY A 205 2.13 12.30 18.09
C GLY A 205 0.77 13.00 18.21
N GLY A 206 0.43 13.85 17.27
CA GLY A 206 -0.90 14.50 17.20
C GLY A 206 -2.04 13.49 17.02
N TYR A 207 -1.85 12.46 16.17
CA TYR A 207 -2.84 11.40 16.02
C TYR A 207 -2.98 10.55 17.29
N MET A 208 -1.87 10.21 17.93
CA MET A 208 -1.87 9.49 19.21
C MET A 208 -2.57 10.28 20.32
N ALA A 209 -2.33 11.59 20.42
CA ALA A 209 -3.02 12.47 21.35
C ALA A 209 -4.52 12.51 21.10
N TYR A 210 -4.93 12.65 19.83
CA TYR A 210 -6.33 12.58 19.43
C TYR A 210 -7.01 11.24 19.82
N LEU A 211 -6.33 10.11 19.59
CA LEU A 211 -6.85 8.78 19.95
C LEU A 211 -6.96 8.63 21.47
N HIS A 212 -6.01 9.17 22.23
CA HIS A 212 -6.08 9.18 23.69
C HIS A 212 -7.29 9.97 24.19
N GLU A 213 -7.54 11.15 23.66
CA GLU A 213 -8.73 11.95 24.00
C GLU A 213 -10.04 11.26 23.61
N ARG A 214 -10.05 10.58 22.44
CA ARG A 214 -11.26 10.00 21.88
C ARG A 214 -11.63 8.65 22.49
N PHE A 215 -10.64 7.80 22.76
CA PHE A 215 -10.83 6.40 23.18
C PHE A 215 -10.12 6.04 24.49
N GLY A 216 -9.38 6.99 25.11
CA GLY A 216 -8.59 6.73 26.30
C GLY A 216 -7.28 5.99 26.04
N ASP A 217 -6.93 5.74 24.76
CA ASP A 217 -5.78 4.91 24.36
C ASP A 217 -5.02 5.56 23.20
N ALA A 218 -3.82 6.05 23.45
CA ALA A 218 -2.95 6.64 22.44
C ALA A 218 -2.48 5.63 21.36
N PHE A 219 -2.46 4.36 21.69
CA PHE A 219 -2.04 3.26 20.81
C PHE A 219 -3.22 2.45 20.27
N ALA A 220 -4.45 2.97 20.33
CA ALA A 220 -5.65 2.30 19.86
C ALA A 220 -5.48 1.72 18.45
N TYR A 221 -4.79 2.42 17.55
CA TYR A 221 -4.51 1.95 16.18
C TYR A 221 -3.65 0.67 16.12
N VAL A 222 -2.81 0.42 17.12
CA VAL A 222 -2.01 -0.81 17.23
C VAL A 222 -2.84 -1.93 17.87
N HIS A 223 -3.50 -1.63 18.98
CA HIS A 223 -4.29 -2.61 19.73
C HIS A 223 -5.47 -3.13 18.91
N VAL A 224 -6.11 -2.27 18.15
CA VAL A 224 -7.20 -2.64 17.24
C VAL A 224 -6.71 -3.56 16.12
N LEU A 225 -5.55 -3.30 15.53
CA LEU A 225 -4.95 -4.19 14.52
C LEU A 225 -4.67 -5.58 15.09
N ASP A 226 -4.22 -5.66 16.33
CA ASP A 226 -3.96 -6.92 17.03
C ASP A 226 -5.27 -7.71 17.26
N VAL A 227 -6.28 -7.07 17.83
CA VAL A 227 -7.55 -7.72 18.24
C VAL A 227 -8.45 -8.05 17.04
N HIS A 228 -8.63 -7.11 16.08
CA HIS A 228 -9.64 -7.23 15.03
C HIS A 228 -9.07 -7.75 13.70
N TRP A 229 -7.78 -7.49 13.41
CA TRP A 229 -7.12 -7.95 12.19
C TRP A 229 -6.07 -9.01 12.44
N TYR A 230 -5.92 -9.50 13.72
CA TYR A 230 -4.93 -10.52 14.11
C TYR A 230 -3.51 -10.18 13.69
N ARG A 231 -3.21 -8.87 13.62
CA ARG A 231 -1.94 -8.33 13.17
C ARG A 231 -1.11 -7.90 14.37
N HIS A 232 -0.12 -8.72 14.70
CA HIS A 232 0.73 -8.57 15.88
C HIS A 232 2.03 -7.86 15.54
N VAL A 233 2.53 -7.03 16.48
CA VAL A 233 3.88 -6.51 16.42
C VAL A 233 4.83 -7.65 16.81
N GLU A 234 5.76 -7.96 15.92
CA GLU A 234 6.71 -9.04 16.10
C GLU A 234 7.71 -8.77 17.22
N ARG A 235 7.85 -9.75 18.14
CA ARG A 235 8.77 -9.63 19.28
C ARG A 235 10.23 -9.37 18.86
N PHE A 236 10.67 -10.00 17.75
CA PHE A 236 12.01 -9.85 17.19
C PHE A 236 12.02 -8.91 15.97
N GLY A 237 11.02 -8.04 15.85
CA GLY A 237 10.89 -7.11 14.73
C GLY A 237 10.90 -7.82 13.38
N PRO A 238 11.61 -7.28 12.35
CA PRO A 238 11.59 -7.84 11.01
C PRO A 238 12.15 -9.26 10.91
N PHE A 239 13.03 -9.66 11.83
CA PHE A 239 13.57 -11.05 11.87
C PHE A 239 12.52 -12.05 12.29
N GLY A 240 11.64 -11.69 13.23
CA GLY A 240 10.50 -12.52 13.62
C GLY A 240 9.54 -12.72 12.46
N GLY A 241 9.17 -11.64 11.79
CA GLY A 241 8.29 -11.68 10.62
C GLY A 241 8.90 -12.47 9.44
N LEU A 242 10.18 -12.31 9.19
CA LEU A 242 10.89 -13.12 8.18
C LEU A 242 10.84 -14.60 8.52
N TRP A 243 11.16 -14.96 9.77
CA TRP A 243 11.10 -16.35 10.23
C TRP A 243 9.70 -16.95 10.08
N HIS A 244 8.66 -16.25 10.56
CA HIS A 244 7.28 -16.71 10.44
C HIS A 244 6.85 -16.84 8.97
N SER A 245 7.25 -15.93 8.10
CA SER A 245 6.97 -15.98 6.66
C SER A 245 7.62 -17.18 5.98
N LEU A 246 8.90 -17.45 6.29
CA LEU A 246 9.62 -18.61 5.76
C LEU A 246 8.99 -19.92 6.22
N ARG A 247 8.67 -20.02 7.51
CA ARG A 247 8.03 -21.20 8.09
C ARG A 247 6.65 -21.46 7.48
N SER A 248 5.80 -20.44 7.39
CA SER A 248 4.44 -20.56 6.83
C SER A 248 4.46 -20.86 5.33
N GLY A 249 5.37 -20.26 4.58
CA GLY A 249 5.57 -20.56 3.16
C GLY A 249 6.05 -21.99 2.94
N TRP A 250 7.00 -22.49 3.76
CA TRP A 250 7.43 -23.88 3.71
C TRP A 250 6.29 -24.86 4.05
N GLN A 251 5.54 -24.59 5.11
CA GLN A 251 4.37 -25.39 5.50
C GLN A 251 3.31 -25.40 4.40
N GLY A 252 3.05 -24.24 3.77
CA GLY A 252 2.15 -24.12 2.63
C GLY A 252 2.61 -24.96 1.44
N ALA A 253 3.89 -24.91 1.07
CA ALA A 253 4.45 -25.72 0.00
C ALA A 253 4.35 -27.23 0.29
N ALA A 254 4.60 -27.65 1.54
CA ALA A 254 4.45 -29.03 1.95
C ALA A 254 3.00 -29.53 1.91
N GLU A 255 2.02 -28.68 2.26
CA GLU A 255 0.60 -29.00 2.17
C GLU A 255 0.14 -29.18 0.72
N LEU A 256 0.49 -28.22 -0.16
CA LEU A 256 0.18 -28.29 -1.59
C LEU A 256 0.86 -29.48 -2.29
N GLY A 257 2.00 -29.94 -1.80
CA GLY A 257 2.69 -31.13 -2.31
C GLY A 257 2.02 -32.46 -1.90
N ARG A 258 1.19 -32.46 -0.85
CA ARG A 258 0.48 -33.66 -0.39
C ARG A 258 -0.86 -33.86 -1.05
N HIS A 259 -1.56 -32.76 -1.39
CA HIS A 259 -2.89 -32.77 -1.95
C HIS A 259 -2.99 -31.75 -3.08
N LEU A 260 -3.59 -32.14 -4.21
CA LEU A 260 -3.99 -31.16 -5.21
C LEU A 260 -5.14 -30.30 -4.62
N PRO A 261 -5.10 -28.96 -4.78
CA PRO A 261 -6.11 -28.10 -4.21
C PRO A 261 -7.52 -28.49 -4.65
N ALA A 262 -8.37 -28.89 -3.74
CA ALA A 262 -9.78 -29.03 -3.99
C ALA A 262 -10.39 -27.62 -4.07
N GLY A 263 -10.81 -27.20 -5.25
CA GLY A 263 -11.21 -25.84 -5.58
C GLY A 263 -12.48 -25.28 -4.91
N ALA A 264 -12.97 -25.89 -3.84
CA ALA A 264 -14.13 -25.41 -3.09
C ALA A 264 -13.71 -24.59 -1.86
N GLY A 265 -14.06 -23.32 -1.86
CA GLY A 265 -13.99 -22.52 -0.64
C GLY A 265 -14.83 -23.10 0.49
N SER A 266 -14.49 -22.78 1.74
CA SER A 266 -15.29 -23.17 2.90
C SER A 266 -16.72 -22.60 2.74
N PRO A 267 -17.76 -23.39 3.08
CA PRO A 267 -19.16 -22.94 3.05
C PRO A 267 -19.44 -21.71 3.92
N GLN A 268 -18.53 -21.38 4.83
CA GLN A 268 -18.67 -20.30 5.82
C GLN A 268 -17.93 -19.02 5.43
N GLY A 269 -17.39 -18.91 4.20
CA GLY A 269 -16.67 -17.69 3.75
C GLY A 269 -15.25 -17.53 4.29
N PHE A 270 -14.76 -18.43 5.16
CA PHE A 270 -13.36 -18.48 5.57
C PHE A 270 -12.49 -19.15 4.51
N PRO A 271 -11.22 -18.71 4.33
CA PRO A 271 -10.33 -19.36 3.39
C PRO A 271 -10.09 -20.83 3.79
N SER A 272 -10.12 -21.73 2.78
CA SER A 272 -9.76 -23.13 2.99
C SER A 272 -8.28 -23.27 3.36
N ARG A 273 -7.88 -24.44 3.90
CA ARG A 273 -6.46 -24.74 4.17
C ARG A 273 -5.61 -24.59 2.91
N ASP A 274 -6.10 -25.06 1.76
CA ASP A 274 -5.41 -24.96 0.47
C ASP A 274 -5.26 -23.51 0.01
N GLN A 275 -6.26 -22.66 0.25
CA GLN A 275 -6.17 -21.23 -0.03
C GLN A 275 -5.13 -20.54 0.85
N LEU A 276 -5.12 -20.85 2.15
CA LEU A 276 -4.12 -20.31 3.08
C LEU A 276 -2.70 -20.78 2.71
N ALA A 277 -2.54 -22.08 2.36
CA ALA A 277 -1.29 -22.63 1.89
C ALA A 277 -0.79 -21.93 0.62
N THR A 278 -1.69 -21.74 -0.35
CA THR A 278 -1.40 -21.03 -1.59
C THR A 278 -0.99 -19.58 -1.34
N TRP A 279 -1.70 -18.85 -0.48
CA TRP A 279 -1.35 -17.47 -0.13
C TRP A 279 0.01 -17.39 0.55
N ASN A 280 0.31 -18.28 1.49
CA ASN A 280 1.59 -18.29 2.18
C ASN A 280 2.76 -18.51 1.20
N VAL A 281 2.61 -19.41 0.23
CA VAL A 281 3.63 -19.64 -0.81
C VAL A 281 3.77 -18.44 -1.74
N LEU A 282 2.66 -17.92 -2.27
CA LEU A 282 2.68 -16.78 -3.19
C LEU A 282 3.24 -15.52 -2.54
N HIS A 283 2.82 -15.23 -1.30
CA HIS A 283 3.32 -14.06 -0.57
C HIS A 283 4.80 -14.19 -0.23
N LEU A 284 5.28 -15.41 0.10
CA LEU A 284 6.70 -15.66 0.29
C LEU A 284 7.51 -15.42 -1.00
N LEU A 285 7.00 -15.86 -2.17
CA LEU A 285 7.65 -15.59 -3.45
C LEU A 285 7.71 -14.07 -3.74
N VAL A 286 6.62 -13.34 -3.47
CA VAL A 286 6.61 -11.88 -3.59
C VAL A 286 7.65 -11.26 -2.65
N LEU A 287 7.72 -11.70 -1.39
CA LEU A 287 8.72 -11.21 -0.42
C LEU A 287 10.15 -11.42 -0.94
N VAL A 288 10.48 -12.62 -1.42
CA VAL A 288 11.83 -12.92 -1.94
C VAL A 288 12.19 -11.99 -3.09
N VAL A 289 11.26 -11.77 -4.03
CA VAL A 289 11.45 -10.84 -5.14
C VAL A 289 11.63 -9.41 -4.65
N VAL A 290 10.80 -8.95 -3.70
CA VAL A 290 10.88 -7.60 -3.14
C VAL A 290 12.20 -7.38 -2.42
N LEU A 291 12.64 -8.29 -1.56
CA LEU A 291 13.94 -8.18 -0.87
C LEU A 291 15.11 -8.15 -1.85
N TRP A 292 15.05 -8.96 -2.91
CA TRP A 292 16.05 -8.91 -3.97
C TRP A 292 16.02 -7.54 -4.71
N LEU A 293 14.84 -7.00 -5.03
CA LEU A 293 14.72 -5.68 -5.66
C LEU A 293 15.16 -4.55 -4.72
N THR A 294 14.92 -4.67 -3.42
CA THR A 294 15.45 -3.75 -2.39
C THR A 294 16.97 -3.75 -2.38
N TRP A 295 17.59 -4.96 -2.44
CA TRP A 295 19.05 -5.07 -2.59
C TRP A 295 19.54 -4.44 -3.91
N VAL A 296 18.85 -4.65 -5.03
CA VAL A 296 19.17 -4.01 -6.32
C VAL A 296 19.01 -2.48 -6.21
N ALA A 297 17.95 -1.99 -5.56
CA ALA A 297 17.77 -0.56 -5.33
C ALA A 297 18.93 0.04 -4.54
N TRP A 298 19.35 -0.63 -3.46
CA TRP A 298 20.53 -0.23 -2.69
C TRP A 298 21.80 -0.16 -3.53
N ARG A 299 22.06 -1.21 -4.32
CA ARG A 299 23.31 -1.36 -5.08
C ARG A 299 23.39 -0.47 -6.33
N ARG A 300 22.27 -0.23 -6.99
CA ARG A 300 22.25 0.42 -8.33
C ARG A 300 21.60 1.80 -8.35
N LEU A 301 20.66 2.09 -7.43
CA LEU A 301 19.93 3.36 -7.42
C LEU A 301 20.42 4.33 -6.35
N GLY A 302 21.29 3.87 -5.46
CA GLY A 302 21.91 4.65 -4.41
C GLY A 302 21.23 4.56 -3.04
N PRO A 303 21.88 5.12 -1.99
CA PRO A 303 21.50 4.86 -0.60
C PRO A 303 20.14 5.41 -0.23
N ALA A 304 19.70 6.53 -0.78
CA ALA A 304 18.41 7.11 -0.42
C ALA A 304 17.23 6.23 -0.86
N LEU A 305 17.23 5.74 -2.11
CA LEU A 305 16.19 4.84 -2.61
C LEU A 305 16.26 3.47 -1.93
N GLY A 306 17.48 2.96 -1.70
CA GLY A 306 17.70 1.71 -1.00
C GLY A 306 17.24 1.75 0.46
N LEU A 307 17.51 2.84 1.19
CA LEU A 307 17.05 3.03 2.58
C LEU A 307 15.54 3.08 2.67
N TYR A 308 14.87 3.80 1.77
CA TYR A 308 13.41 3.83 1.78
C TYR A 308 12.83 2.43 1.55
N ALA A 309 13.33 1.70 0.54
CA ALA A 309 12.88 0.34 0.27
C ALA A 309 13.11 -0.58 1.48
N LEU A 310 14.30 -0.55 2.06
CA LEU A 310 14.63 -1.34 3.25
C LEU A 310 13.75 -0.97 4.45
N SER A 311 13.50 0.33 4.69
CA SER A 311 12.66 0.79 5.79
C SER A 311 11.21 0.33 5.63
N MET A 312 10.69 0.31 4.40
CA MET A 312 9.38 -0.26 4.10
C MET A 312 9.35 -1.76 4.41
N ASP A 313 10.34 -2.52 3.96
CA ASP A 313 10.42 -3.96 4.22
C ASP A 313 10.54 -4.25 5.72
N VAL A 314 11.34 -3.49 6.45
CA VAL A 314 11.48 -3.61 7.91
C VAL A 314 10.14 -3.36 8.62
N LEU A 315 9.42 -2.29 8.27
CA LEU A 315 8.12 -2.00 8.89
C LEU A 315 7.09 -3.08 8.59
N LEU A 316 7.03 -3.58 7.36
CA LEU A 316 6.08 -4.61 6.96
C LEU A 316 6.36 -5.96 7.62
N LEU A 317 7.63 -6.34 7.73
CA LEU A 317 8.05 -7.58 8.39
C LEU A 317 7.97 -7.50 9.92
N SER A 318 7.96 -6.31 10.50
CA SER A 318 7.80 -6.13 11.95
C SER A 318 6.37 -6.27 12.44
N ASN A 319 5.40 -6.50 11.52
CA ASN A 319 3.98 -6.54 11.87
C ASN A 319 3.28 -7.60 11.00
N THR A 320 3.03 -8.78 11.56
CA THR A 320 2.55 -9.96 10.85
C THR A 320 1.19 -10.44 11.34
N VAL A 321 0.55 -11.31 10.55
CA VAL A 321 -0.69 -12.00 10.91
C VAL A 321 -0.39 -13.47 11.19
N ALA A 322 -0.95 -14.02 12.25
CA ALA A 322 -0.59 -15.34 12.76
C ALA A 322 -0.70 -16.48 11.72
N VAL A 323 -1.77 -16.50 10.92
CA VAL A 323 -2.05 -17.59 9.95
C VAL A 323 -1.45 -17.32 8.57
N VAL A 324 -1.44 -16.04 8.15
CA VAL A 324 -0.85 -15.57 6.89
C VAL A 324 0.08 -14.41 7.23
N PRO A 325 1.33 -14.67 7.62
CA PRO A 325 2.24 -13.63 8.12
C PRO A 325 2.37 -12.41 7.20
N LEU A 326 2.35 -12.64 5.90
CA LEU A 326 2.47 -11.61 4.86
C LEU A 326 1.10 -11.16 4.31
N MET A 327 0.03 -11.27 5.12
CA MET A 327 -1.30 -10.77 4.75
C MET A 327 -1.25 -9.29 4.36
N SER A 328 -1.79 -8.92 3.21
CA SER A 328 -1.70 -7.58 2.60
C SER A 328 -0.30 -7.12 2.18
N PHE A 329 0.75 -7.92 2.38
CA PHE A 329 2.10 -7.55 1.93
C PHE A 329 2.15 -7.22 0.43
N PRO A 330 1.54 -8.03 -0.48
CA PRO A 330 1.52 -7.70 -1.90
C PRO A 330 0.94 -6.31 -2.19
N ARG A 331 -0.11 -5.88 -1.48
CA ARG A 331 -0.68 -4.53 -1.63
C ARG A 331 0.28 -3.45 -1.13
N TYR A 332 0.91 -3.68 0.01
CA TYR A 332 1.80 -2.69 0.60
C TYR A 332 3.08 -2.46 -0.21
N VAL A 333 3.48 -3.41 -1.06
CA VAL A 333 4.57 -3.24 -2.05
C VAL A 333 4.31 -2.05 -2.98
N LEU A 334 3.06 -1.69 -3.27
CA LEU A 334 2.73 -0.48 -4.04
C LEU A 334 3.33 0.80 -3.45
N GLY A 335 3.44 0.89 -2.12
CA GLY A 335 4.10 1.99 -1.42
C GLY A 335 5.63 1.95 -1.51
N ASN A 336 6.23 0.80 -1.78
CA ASN A 336 7.67 0.62 -1.91
C ASN A 336 8.14 0.95 -3.35
N PHE A 337 7.95 2.20 -3.77
CA PHE A 337 8.18 2.64 -5.16
C PHE A 337 9.59 2.36 -5.72
N PRO A 338 10.71 2.32 -4.94
CA PRO A 338 12.03 2.02 -5.49
C PRO A 338 12.14 0.63 -6.10
N VAL A 339 11.34 -0.36 -5.65
CA VAL A 339 11.40 -1.72 -6.20
C VAL A 339 10.95 -1.76 -7.67
N PHE A 340 10.03 -0.88 -8.08
CA PHE A 340 9.60 -0.77 -9.47
C PHE A 340 10.68 -0.13 -10.35
N ILE A 341 11.43 0.85 -9.82
CA ILE A 341 12.59 1.43 -10.51
C ILE A 341 13.71 0.38 -10.63
N ALA A 342 13.94 -0.39 -9.56
CA ALA A 342 14.94 -1.46 -9.56
C ALA A 342 14.59 -2.58 -10.55
N LEU A 343 13.31 -2.96 -10.66
CA LEU A 343 12.83 -3.92 -11.64
C LEU A 343 13.07 -3.42 -13.07
N ALA A 344 12.73 -2.16 -13.35
CA ALA A 344 12.96 -1.52 -14.64
C ALA A 344 14.47 -1.46 -14.99
N ALA A 345 15.32 -1.10 -14.03
CA ALA A 345 16.76 -1.09 -14.19
C ALA A 345 17.33 -2.49 -14.54
N THR A 346 16.80 -3.53 -13.93
CA THR A 346 17.21 -4.93 -14.13
C THR A 346 16.82 -5.46 -15.50
N LEU A 347 15.64 -5.10 -15.98
CA LEU A 347 15.09 -5.58 -17.24
C LEU A 347 15.47 -4.73 -18.47
N ARG A 348 16.15 -3.60 -18.25
CA ARG A 348 16.48 -2.62 -19.29
C ARG A 348 17.15 -3.24 -20.53
N GLN A 349 18.06 -4.18 -20.34
CA GLN A 349 18.81 -4.86 -21.43
C GLN A 349 18.19 -6.20 -21.84
N ARG A 350 16.99 -6.53 -21.36
CA ARG A 350 16.33 -7.82 -21.58
C ARG A 350 14.91 -7.61 -22.12
N PRO A 351 14.73 -7.17 -23.38
CA PRO A 351 13.42 -6.75 -23.90
C PRO A 351 12.38 -7.87 -23.86
N ARG A 352 12.78 -9.14 -24.15
CA ARG A 352 11.85 -10.29 -24.06
C ARG A 352 11.38 -10.55 -22.62
N ALA A 353 12.29 -10.51 -21.64
CA ALA A 353 11.94 -10.69 -20.22
C ALA A 353 11.06 -9.52 -19.72
N ARG A 354 11.39 -8.28 -20.11
CA ARG A 354 10.56 -7.10 -19.82
C ARG A 354 9.12 -7.29 -20.33
N GLN A 355 8.96 -7.70 -21.59
CA GLN A 355 7.64 -7.91 -22.19
C GLN A 355 6.89 -9.05 -21.49
N ALA A 356 7.56 -10.18 -21.22
CA ALA A 356 6.96 -11.29 -20.48
C ALA A 356 6.48 -10.87 -19.08
N VAL A 357 7.26 -10.08 -18.34
CA VAL A 357 6.88 -9.57 -17.02
C VAL A 357 5.69 -8.62 -17.12
N LEU A 358 5.64 -7.69 -18.09
CA LEU A 358 4.49 -6.80 -18.29
C LEU A 358 3.20 -7.59 -18.59
N ILE A 359 3.28 -8.59 -19.44
CA ILE A 359 2.13 -9.45 -19.78
C ILE A 359 1.67 -10.24 -18.54
N ALA A 360 2.61 -10.85 -17.80
CA ALA A 360 2.30 -11.62 -16.61
C ALA A 360 1.67 -10.75 -15.51
N LEU A 361 2.24 -9.59 -15.22
CA LEU A 361 1.69 -8.65 -14.24
C LEU A 361 0.28 -8.18 -14.65
N GLY A 362 0.09 -7.81 -15.92
CA GLY A 362 -1.21 -7.38 -16.43
C GLY A 362 -2.27 -8.47 -16.34
N ALA A 363 -1.94 -9.72 -16.69
CA ALA A 363 -2.85 -10.85 -16.59
C ALA A 363 -3.25 -11.13 -15.14
N VAL A 364 -2.28 -11.20 -14.23
CA VAL A 364 -2.55 -11.44 -12.79
C VAL A 364 -3.35 -10.28 -12.19
N SER A 365 -3.03 -9.03 -12.56
CA SER A 365 -3.76 -7.85 -12.11
C SER A 365 -5.22 -7.84 -12.59
N ALA A 366 -5.48 -8.28 -13.83
CA ALA A 366 -6.84 -8.42 -14.36
C ALA A 366 -7.65 -9.44 -13.55
N ILE A 367 -7.07 -10.62 -13.28
CA ILE A 367 -7.70 -11.65 -12.45
C ILE A 367 -7.97 -11.14 -11.05
N ALA A 368 -6.98 -10.48 -10.44
CA ALA A 368 -7.10 -9.92 -9.10
C ALA A 368 -8.20 -8.85 -9.01
N ALA A 369 -8.28 -7.95 -9.99
CA ALA A 369 -9.32 -6.91 -10.06
C ALA A 369 -10.73 -7.52 -10.15
N VAL A 370 -10.93 -8.54 -10.99
CA VAL A 370 -12.20 -9.25 -11.12
C VAL A 370 -12.57 -9.96 -9.80
N ALA A 371 -11.64 -10.69 -9.23
CA ALA A 371 -11.88 -11.43 -7.99
C ALA A 371 -12.18 -10.47 -6.82
N PHE A 372 -11.46 -9.36 -6.70
CA PHE A 372 -11.70 -8.33 -5.70
C PHE A 372 -13.08 -7.68 -5.86
N ALA A 373 -13.47 -7.29 -7.08
CA ALA A 373 -14.80 -6.72 -7.36
C ALA A 373 -15.93 -7.70 -7.00
N ARG A 374 -15.66 -9.00 -7.07
CA ARG A 374 -16.60 -10.07 -6.66
C ARG A 374 -16.56 -10.37 -5.15
N GLY A 375 -15.88 -9.54 -4.36
CA GLY A 375 -15.83 -9.69 -2.91
C GLY A 375 -14.82 -10.73 -2.42
N THR A 376 -13.94 -11.25 -3.30
CA THR A 376 -12.83 -12.11 -2.86
C THR A 376 -11.73 -11.24 -2.28
N TRP A 377 -11.31 -11.53 -1.04
CA TRP A 377 -10.16 -10.85 -0.47
C TRP A 377 -8.87 -11.30 -1.19
N ILE A 378 -8.08 -10.35 -1.68
CA ILE A 378 -6.90 -10.62 -2.52
C ILE A 378 -5.61 -10.09 -1.90
N ALA A 379 -5.69 -9.02 -1.08
CA ALA A 379 -4.48 -8.37 -0.58
C ALA A 379 -4.67 -7.72 0.79
#